data_c55f26b07fee7e0a2e9f4791be4c2820
#
_entry.id   c55f26b07fee7e0a2e9f4791be4c2820
#
_cell.length_a   1.000
_cell.length_b   1.000
_cell.length_c   1.000
_cell.angle_alpha   90.00
_cell.angle_beta   90.00
_cell.angle_gamma   90.00
#
_symmetry.space_group_name_H-M   'P 1'
#
loop_
_entity.id
_entity.type
_entity.pdbx_description
1 polymer ?
#
loop_
_entity_poly.entity_id
_entity_poly.type
_entity_poly.pdbx_seq_one_letter_code
_entity_poly.pdbx_strand_id
1 'polypeptide(L)'
;MDDHESKKDRVVHAAFGCRTELLAYARSLLGNFAAAEDAVQEALIVVMNKYDQFQEGTSILAWCRSIVRLEVLRAKRRYQQDMSLAQRLLDDAVDAAFDEFQIHRKH
;
A
#
# COMPACT_ATOMS: atom_id res chain seq x y z
N MET A 1 31.29 -21.64 -6.16
CA MET A 1 30.96 -21.88 -6.16
C MET A 1 30.05 -21.53 -5.85
N ASP A 2 29.76 -20.99 -5.92
CA ASP A 2 29.03 -20.85 -5.37
C ASP A 2 27.79 -20.81 -5.76
N ASP A 3 27.76 -21.36 -6.33
CA ASP A 3 26.51 -21.78 -6.45
C ASP A 3 25.82 -21.67 -5.23
N HIS A 4 26.29 -20.91 -4.40
CA HIS A 4 25.71 -20.82 -3.12
C HIS A 4 24.94 -19.56 -2.92
N GLU A 5 24.44 -19.03 -4.00
CA GLU A 5 23.43 -18.01 -3.84
C GLU A 5 22.30 -18.58 -3.03
N SER A 6 22.02 -17.99 -1.89
CA SER A 6 20.98 -18.48 -1.00
C SER A 6 19.62 -18.31 -1.63
N LYS A 7 18.63 -19.03 -1.10
CA LYS A 7 17.25 -18.83 -1.55
C LYS A 7 16.84 -17.37 -1.40
N LYS A 8 17.23 -16.74 -0.29
CA LYS A 8 16.90 -15.32 -0.07
C LYS A 8 17.44 -14.47 -1.21
N ASP A 9 18.72 -14.66 -1.56
CA ASP A 9 19.35 -13.85 -2.61
C ASP A 9 18.64 -14.04 -3.94
N ARG A 10 18.30 -15.28 -4.30
CA ARG A 10 17.63 -15.57 -5.56
C ARG A 10 16.24 -14.96 -5.61
N VAL A 11 15.47 -15.14 -4.54
CA VAL A 11 14.09 -14.67 -4.50
C VAL A 11 14.04 -13.15 -4.48
N VAL A 12 14.87 -12.53 -3.66
CA VAL A 12 14.91 -11.06 -3.57
C VAL A 12 15.37 -10.46 -4.89
N HIS A 13 16.42 -11.01 -5.47
CA HIS A 13 16.92 -10.51 -6.76
C HIS A 13 15.86 -10.63 -7.85
N ALA A 14 15.18 -11.77 -7.91
CA ALA A 14 14.12 -11.99 -8.91
C ALA A 14 12.96 -11.03 -8.69
N ALA A 15 12.58 -10.79 -7.44
CA ALA A 15 11.48 -9.89 -7.11
C ALA A 15 11.80 -8.45 -7.50
N PHE A 16 13.02 -7.99 -7.21
CA PHE A 16 13.44 -6.65 -7.61
C PHE A 16 13.50 -6.52 -9.13
N GLY A 17 13.80 -7.61 -9.83
CA GLY A 17 13.76 -7.65 -11.29
C GLY A 17 12.35 -7.45 -11.86
N CYS A 18 11.32 -7.68 -11.06
CA CYS A 18 9.93 -7.50 -11.46
C CYS A 18 9.38 -6.12 -11.07
N ARG A 19 10.21 -5.23 -10.53
CA ARG A 19 9.74 -3.97 -9.95
C ARG A 19 8.88 -3.15 -10.91
N THR A 20 9.30 -3.07 -12.17
CA THR A 20 8.56 -2.29 -13.16
C THR A 20 7.15 -2.84 -13.38
N GLU A 21 7.05 -4.16 -13.49
CA GLU A 21 5.75 -4.81 -13.68
C GLU A 21 4.88 -4.67 -12.45
N LEU A 22 5.48 -4.77 -11.27
CA LEU A 22 4.75 -4.62 -10.02
C LEU A 22 4.23 -3.19 -9.86
N LEU A 23 5.03 -2.21 -10.25
CA LEU A 23 4.63 -0.81 -10.20
C LEU A 23 3.47 -0.53 -11.15
N ALA A 24 3.54 -1.06 -12.36
CA ALA A 24 2.44 -0.91 -13.32
C ALA A 24 1.15 -1.53 -12.77
N TYR A 25 1.28 -2.70 -12.16
CA TYR A 25 0.14 -3.37 -11.53
C TYR A 25 -0.47 -2.52 -10.41
N ALA A 26 0.37 -2.02 -9.51
CA ALA A 26 -0.11 -1.21 -8.39
C ALA A 26 -0.77 0.09 -8.88
N ARG A 27 -0.20 0.72 -9.91
CA ARG A 27 -0.77 1.94 -10.47
C ARG A 27 -2.15 1.70 -11.08
N SER A 28 -2.33 0.54 -11.70
CA SER A 28 -3.64 0.20 -12.28
C SER A 28 -4.72 0.08 -11.21
N LEU A 29 -4.33 -0.25 -9.98
CA LEU A 29 -5.26 -0.44 -8.88
C LEU A 29 -5.47 0.81 -8.05
N LEU A 30 -4.44 1.65 -7.91
CA LEU A 30 -4.50 2.81 -7.03
C LEU A 30 -4.73 4.13 -7.76
N GLY A 31 -4.30 4.21 -9.02
CA GLY A 31 -4.47 5.43 -9.79
C GLY A 31 -3.62 6.60 -9.32
N ASN A 32 -2.72 6.37 -8.38
CA ASN A 32 -1.85 7.41 -7.81
C ASN A 32 -0.42 6.87 -7.81
N PHE A 33 0.49 7.57 -8.47
CA PHE A 33 1.86 7.08 -8.65
C PHE A 33 2.58 6.93 -7.31
N ALA A 34 2.51 7.94 -6.46
CA ALA A 34 3.21 7.91 -5.18
C ALA A 34 2.69 6.77 -4.28
N ALA A 35 1.38 6.59 -4.23
CA ALA A 35 0.79 5.50 -3.46
C ALA A 35 1.16 4.14 -4.03
N ALA A 36 1.24 4.02 -5.36
CA ALA A 36 1.66 2.78 -6.01
C ALA A 36 3.11 2.46 -5.69
N GLU A 37 3.99 3.46 -5.73
CA GLU A 37 5.39 3.26 -5.36
C GLU A 37 5.52 2.81 -3.91
N ASP A 38 4.77 3.40 -3.01
CA ASP A 38 4.79 3.01 -1.60
C ASP A 38 4.33 1.57 -1.42
N ALA A 39 3.26 1.17 -2.13
CA ALA A 39 2.76 -0.20 -2.03
C ALA A 39 3.79 -1.21 -2.54
N VAL A 40 4.46 -0.92 -3.64
CA VAL A 40 5.50 -1.80 -4.18
C VAL A 40 6.69 -1.87 -3.23
N GLN A 41 7.09 -0.74 -2.68
CA GLN A 41 8.19 -0.69 -1.73
C GLN A 41 7.89 -1.56 -0.50
N GLU A 42 6.69 -1.43 0.06
CA GLU A 42 6.27 -2.26 1.19
C GLU A 42 6.23 -3.73 0.81
N ALA A 43 5.75 -4.04 -0.40
CA ALA A 43 5.70 -5.42 -0.87
C ALA A 43 7.11 -6.02 -0.99
N LEU A 44 8.07 -5.24 -1.47
CA LEU A 44 9.45 -5.74 -1.58
C LEU A 44 10.08 -5.96 -0.20
N ILE A 45 9.72 -5.15 0.78
CA ILE A 45 10.15 -5.40 2.17
C ILE A 45 9.57 -6.72 2.67
N VAL A 46 8.30 -6.99 2.37
CA VAL A 46 7.67 -8.26 2.73
C VAL A 46 8.40 -9.43 2.07
N VAL A 47 8.78 -9.28 0.80
CA VAL A 47 9.55 -10.31 0.09
C VAL A 47 10.86 -10.60 0.81
N MET A 48 11.57 -9.57 1.25
CA MET A 48 12.83 -9.75 1.96
C MET A 48 12.65 -10.49 3.28
N ASN A 49 11.50 -10.34 3.92
CA ASN A 49 11.22 -10.97 5.21
C ASN A 49 10.57 -12.34 5.08
N LYS A 50 9.90 -12.61 3.96
CA LYS A 50 9.11 -13.83 3.77
C LYS A 50 9.54 -14.63 2.55
N TYR A 51 10.77 -14.45 2.10
CA TYR A 51 11.30 -15.14 0.93
C TYR A 51 11.19 -16.67 1.05
N ASP A 52 11.26 -17.20 2.25
CA ASP A 52 11.20 -18.63 2.48
C ASP A 52 9.82 -19.21 2.21
N GLN A 53 8.81 -18.38 2.13
CA GLN A 53 7.45 -18.81 1.79
C GLN A 53 7.23 -18.92 0.28
N PHE A 54 8.15 -18.41 -0.53
CA PHE A 54 8.04 -18.59 -1.97
C PHE A 54 8.26 -20.04 -2.35
N GLN A 55 7.35 -20.59 -3.15
CA GLN A 55 7.41 -21.96 -3.62
C GLN A 55 8.26 -22.03 -4.88
N GLU A 56 9.40 -22.70 -4.77
CA GLU A 56 10.30 -22.86 -5.92
C GLU A 56 9.57 -23.54 -7.07
N GLY A 57 9.88 -23.12 -8.28
CA GLY A 57 9.24 -23.64 -9.48
C GLY A 57 7.95 -22.95 -9.87
N THR A 58 7.47 -22.01 -9.06
CA THR A 58 6.30 -21.23 -9.40
C THR A 58 6.73 -19.83 -9.88
N SER A 59 5.75 -19.03 -10.29
CA SER A 59 6.04 -17.70 -10.83
C SER A 59 6.33 -16.70 -9.73
N ILE A 60 7.53 -16.15 -9.74
CA ILE A 60 7.92 -15.09 -8.81
C ILE A 60 7.05 -13.85 -9.02
N LEU A 61 6.72 -13.53 -10.26
CA LEU A 61 5.90 -12.36 -10.56
C LEU A 61 4.49 -12.52 -9.97
N ALA A 62 3.89 -13.72 -10.12
CA ALA A 62 2.56 -13.97 -9.57
C ALA A 62 2.56 -13.89 -8.05
N TRP A 63 3.61 -14.44 -7.41
CA TRP A 63 3.73 -14.37 -5.96
C TRP A 63 3.87 -12.93 -5.48
N CYS A 64 4.74 -12.17 -6.14
CA CYS A 64 4.93 -10.76 -5.78
C CYS A 64 3.68 -9.93 -6.03
N ARG A 65 2.93 -10.22 -7.10
CA ARG A 65 1.65 -9.54 -7.34
C ARG A 65 0.67 -9.76 -6.21
N SER A 66 0.63 -10.97 -5.66
CA SER A 66 -0.27 -11.25 -4.54
C SER A 66 0.10 -10.42 -3.32
N ILE A 67 1.40 -10.22 -3.10
CA ILE A 67 1.87 -9.39 -1.98
C ILE A 67 1.53 -7.92 -2.24
N VAL A 68 1.79 -7.44 -3.45
CA VAL A 68 1.46 -6.06 -3.83
C VAL A 68 -0.03 -5.81 -3.67
N ARG A 69 -0.85 -6.77 -4.07
CA ARG A 69 -2.31 -6.63 -3.95
C ARG A 69 -2.72 -6.42 -2.50
N LEU A 70 -2.13 -7.16 -1.57
CA LEU A 70 -2.42 -6.98 -0.15
C LEU A 70 -2.00 -5.58 0.32
N GLU A 71 -0.85 -5.10 -0.14
CA GLU A 71 -0.41 -3.76 0.22
C GLU A 71 -1.32 -2.68 -0.37
N VAL A 72 -1.80 -2.89 -1.58
CA VAL A 72 -2.77 -1.99 -2.20
C VAL A 72 -4.06 -1.94 -1.40
N LEU A 73 -4.55 -3.10 -0.96
CA LEU A 73 -5.77 -3.16 -0.15
C LEU A 73 -5.58 -2.45 1.19
N ARG A 74 -4.40 -2.58 1.80
CA ARG A 74 -4.06 -1.87 3.03
C ARG A 74 -4.03 -0.37 2.79
N ALA A 75 -3.45 0.06 1.68
CA ALA A 75 -3.38 1.48 1.34
C ALA A 75 -4.78 2.06 1.15
N LYS A 76 -5.65 1.34 0.45
CA LYS A 76 -7.03 1.79 0.24
C LYS A 76 -7.79 1.89 1.55
N ARG A 77 -7.58 0.93 2.44
CA ARG A 77 -8.23 0.94 3.74
C ARG A 77 -7.78 2.13 4.58
N ARG A 78 -6.48 2.41 4.60
CA ARG A 78 -5.96 3.59 5.30
C ARG A 78 -6.53 4.87 4.73
N TYR A 79 -6.59 4.99 3.41
CA TYR A 79 -7.16 6.16 2.77
C TYR A 79 -8.62 6.36 3.17
N GLN A 80 -9.41 5.30 3.18
CA GLN A 80 -10.81 5.38 3.59
C GLN A 80 -10.96 5.80 5.05
N GLN A 81 -10.10 5.28 5.92
CA GLN A 81 -10.10 5.66 7.34
C GLN A 81 -9.73 7.13 7.51
N ASP A 82 -8.71 7.60 6.79
CA ASP A 82 -8.28 8.98 6.86
C ASP A 82 -9.37 9.92 6.34
N MET A 83 -10.04 9.55 5.26
CA MET A 83 -11.13 10.35 4.71
C MET A 83 -12.32 10.40 5.66
N SER A 84 -12.64 9.28 6.31
CA SER A 84 -13.72 9.25 7.29
C SER A 84 -13.41 10.14 8.49
N LEU A 85 -12.17 10.11 8.96
CA LEU A 85 -11.76 10.98 10.07
C LEU A 85 -11.82 12.44 9.64
N ALA A 86 -11.28 12.77 8.47
CA ALA A 86 -11.31 14.14 7.95
C ALA A 86 -12.75 14.65 7.81
N GLN A 87 -13.65 13.79 7.35
CA GLN A 87 -15.07 14.15 7.22
C GLN A 87 -15.70 14.44 8.58
N ARG A 88 -15.39 13.59 9.58
CA ARG A 88 -15.92 13.81 10.93
C ARG A 88 -15.40 15.10 11.54
N LEU A 89 -14.11 15.38 11.33
CA LEU A 89 -13.53 16.62 11.85
C LEU A 89 -14.14 17.85 11.18
N LEU A 90 -14.39 17.76 9.89
CA LEU A 90 -15.04 18.84 9.16
C LEU A 90 -16.48 19.03 9.64
N ASP A 91 -17.22 17.94 9.81
CA ASP A 91 -18.59 18.02 10.29
C ASP A 91 -18.66 18.66 11.69
N ASP A 92 -17.75 18.27 12.58
CA ASP A 92 -17.67 18.85 13.92
C ASP A 92 -17.37 20.34 13.87
N ALA A 93 -16.45 20.75 12.99
CA ALA A 93 -16.11 22.16 12.83
C ALA A 93 -17.28 22.97 12.28
N VAL A 94 -18.03 22.41 11.33
CA VAL A 94 -19.21 23.05 10.76
C VAL A 94 -20.30 23.18 11.84
N ASP A 95 -20.53 22.13 12.63
CA ASP A 95 -21.51 22.16 13.70
C ASP A 95 -21.16 23.22 14.74
N ALA A 96 -19.89 23.28 15.13
CA ALA A 96 -19.43 24.29 16.10
C ALA A 96 -19.63 25.69 15.59
N ALA A 97 -19.29 25.93 14.32
CA ALA A 97 -19.48 27.24 13.71
C ALA A 97 -20.96 27.62 13.62
N PHE A 98 -21.80 26.63 13.30
CA PHE A 98 -23.24 26.83 13.23
C PHE A 98 -23.82 27.18 14.61
N ASP A 99 -23.39 26.47 15.64
CA ASP A 99 -23.85 26.73 17.01
C ASP A 99 -23.42 28.13 17.47
N GLU A 100 -22.19 28.53 17.13
CA GLU A 100 -21.72 29.86 17.46
C GLU A 100 -22.55 30.93 16.75
N PHE A 101 -22.86 30.70 15.47
CA PHE A 101 -23.69 31.62 14.70
C PHE A 101 -25.09 31.77 15.34
N GLN A 102 -25.68 30.66 15.77
CA GLN A 102 -26.99 30.69 16.40
C GLN A 102 -26.99 31.50 17.71
N ILE A 103 -25.94 31.32 18.51
CA ILE A 103 -25.79 32.08 19.75
C ILE A 103 -25.71 33.57 19.47
N HIS A 104 -24.91 33.99 18.53
CA HIS A 104 -24.76 35.40 18.17
C HIS A 104 -26.05 35.97 17.58
N ARG A 105 -26.77 35.16 16.82
CA ARG A 105 -28.01 35.63 16.18
C ARG A 105 -29.13 35.90 17.17
N LYS A 106 -29.10 35.26 18.33
CA LYS A 106 -30.14 35.42 19.33
C LYS A 106 -29.96 36.70 20.14
N HIS A 107 -28.87 37.38 19.99
CA HIS A 107 -28.61 38.63 20.65
C HIS A 107 -28.73 39.77 19.69
#